data_25fc7f35530cff7bbe0763954f7d7431
#
_entry.id   25fc7f35530cff7bbe0763954f7d7431
#
_cell.length_a   1.000
_cell.length_b   1.000
_cell.length_c   1.000
_cell.angle_alpha   90.00
_cell.angle_beta   90.00
_cell.angle_gamma   90.00
#
_symmetry.space_group_name_H-M   'P 1'
#
loop_
_entity.id
_entity.type
_entity.pdbx_description
1 polymer ?
#
loop_
_entity_poly.entity_id
_entity_poly.type
_entity_poly.pdbx_seq_one_letter_code
_entity_poly.pdbx_strand_id
1 'polypeptide(L)'
;MKKNKKGFTLIELLAVIVVLGVIMSIAGTAVLKQKKKANIKEAKSLENTITKIGEDLYTHESMVGKTDDGYFYKKYKSLNSGESIYISLTKLANAGYIKSDSIANPSGNGTCKGYLSVKKTDEGPSFKGHICCPNLYTTDNEITDCSRFDEPGDVNSRNVNLTEQ
;
A
#
# COMPACT_ATOMS: atom_id res chain seq x y z
N MET A 1 -8.18 -25.92 61.12
CA MET A 1 -6.89 -25.44 60.59
C MET A 1 -7.05 -23.97 60.16
N LYS A 2 -6.43 -23.00 60.85
CA LYS A 2 -6.43 -21.59 60.47
C LYS A 2 -5.41 -21.38 59.33
N LYS A 3 -5.90 -21.09 58.09
CA LYS A 3 -5.05 -20.63 56.97
C LYS A 3 -4.47 -19.25 57.29
N ASN A 4 -3.15 -19.19 57.53
CA ASN A 4 -2.44 -17.92 57.64
C ASN A 4 -2.54 -17.17 56.29
N LYS A 5 -3.38 -16.15 56.24
CA LYS A 5 -3.41 -15.21 55.10
C LYS A 5 -2.25 -14.24 55.31
N LYS A 6 -1.12 -14.49 54.62
CA LYS A 6 -0.03 -13.52 54.54
C LYS A 6 -0.52 -12.40 53.62
N GLY A 7 -0.68 -11.19 54.16
CA GLY A 7 -0.96 -10.00 53.36
C GLY A 7 0.32 -9.48 52.74
N PHE A 8 0.20 -8.87 51.56
CA PHE A 8 1.32 -8.17 50.88
C PHE A 8 1.77 -6.96 51.73
N THR A 9 3.06 -6.78 51.87
CA THR A 9 3.61 -5.60 52.52
C THR A 9 3.62 -4.41 51.56
N LEU A 10 3.52 -3.20 52.08
CA LEU A 10 3.52 -1.97 51.28
C LEU A 10 4.80 -1.83 50.47
N ILE A 11 5.93 -2.31 50.99
CA ILE A 11 7.21 -2.30 50.33
C ILE A 11 7.30 -3.27 49.16
N GLU A 12 6.65 -4.45 49.25
CA GLU A 12 6.56 -5.39 48.10
C GLU A 12 5.76 -4.79 46.94
N LEU A 13 4.66 -4.09 47.24
CA LEU A 13 3.88 -3.42 46.23
C LEU A 13 4.68 -2.31 45.55
N LEU A 14 5.39 -1.49 46.33
CA LEU A 14 6.22 -0.41 45.82
C LEU A 14 7.37 -0.94 44.95
N ALA A 15 8.02 -2.03 45.34
CA ALA A 15 9.07 -2.66 44.56
C ALA A 15 8.56 -3.13 43.19
N VAL A 16 7.34 -3.72 43.12
CA VAL A 16 6.75 -4.20 41.87
C VAL A 16 6.44 -3.06 40.91
N ILE A 17 5.86 -1.94 41.38
CA ILE A 17 5.56 -0.80 40.50
C ILE A 17 6.82 -0.12 39.96
N VAL A 18 7.89 -0.05 40.75
CA VAL A 18 9.19 0.48 40.29
C VAL A 18 9.76 -0.41 39.18
N VAL A 19 9.78 -1.74 39.37
CA VAL A 19 10.27 -2.69 38.37
C VAL A 19 9.43 -2.60 37.09
N LEU A 20 8.11 -2.56 37.21
CA LEU A 20 7.21 -2.41 36.06
C LEU A 20 7.47 -1.08 35.31
N GLY A 21 7.70 0.02 36.02
CA GLY A 21 8.03 1.31 35.43
C GLY A 21 9.32 1.28 34.58
N VAL A 22 10.36 0.62 35.10
CA VAL A 22 11.62 0.43 34.37
C VAL A 22 11.43 -0.43 33.12
N ILE A 23 10.71 -1.56 33.21
CA ILE A 23 10.46 -2.43 32.08
C ILE A 23 9.65 -1.71 30.99
N MET A 24 8.60 -0.97 31.36
CA MET A 24 7.79 -0.20 30.42
C MET A 24 8.58 0.88 29.68
N SER A 25 9.53 1.53 30.31
CA SER A 25 10.35 2.57 29.68
C SER A 25 11.28 2.02 28.59
N ILE A 26 11.79 0.80 28.76
CA ILE A 26 12.67 0.14 27.78
C ILE A 26 11.84 -0.48 26.64
N ALA A 27 10.73 -1.14 26.96
CA ALA A 27 9.90 -1.84 25.99
C ALA A 27 9.16 -0.90 25.03
N GLY A 28 8.77 0.30 25.47
CA GLY A 28 7.97 1.23 24.69
C GLY A 28 8.60 1.65 23.36
N THR A 29 9.89 1.97 23.37
CA THR A 29 10.62 2.41 22.16
C THR A 29 10.81 1.28 21.13
N ALA A 30 11.01 0.05 21.60
CA ALA A 30 11.15 -1.13 20.74
C ALA A 30 9.83 -1.45 20.01
N VAL A 31 8.71 -1.40 20.73
CA VAL A 31 7.37 -1.66 20.17
C VAL A 31 7.01 -0.63 19.11
N LEU A 32 7.28 0.66 19.33
CA LEU A 32 7.01 1.70 18.34
C LEU A 32 7.81 1.52 17.05
N LYS A 33 9.09 1.12 17.15
CA LYS A 33 9.92 0.81 15.98
C LYS A 33 9.40 -0.41 15.21
N GLN A 34 8.95 -1.45 15.91
CA GLN A 34 8.35 -2.63 15.27
C GLN A 34 7.04 -2.29 14.57
N LYS A 35 6.17 -1.51 15.22
CA LYS A 35 4.91 -1.05 14.61
C LYS A 35 5.18 -0.27 13.31
N LYS A 36 6.13 0.68 13.33
CA LYS A 36 6.49 1.42 12.11
C LYS A 36 6.99 0.51 10.99
N LYS A 37 7.85 -0.48 11.30
CA LYS A 37 8.33 -1.46 10.32
C LYS A 37 7.20 -2.32 9.76
N ALA A 38 6.26 -2.75 10.60
CA ALA A 38 5.08 -3.52 10.17
C ALA A 38 4.21 -2.71 9.22
N ASN A 39 3.91 -1.46 9.55
CA ASN A 39 3.11 -0.56 8.72
C ASN A 39 3.79 -0.29 7.35
N ILE A 40 5.12 -0.12 7.31
CA ILE A 40 5.86 0.01 6.05
C ILE A 40 5.77 -1.27 5.21
N LYS A 41 5.85 -2.45 5.85
CA LYS A 41 5.71 -3.73 5.15
C LYS A 41 4.33 -3.89 4.55
N GLU A 42 3.29 -3.45 5.25
CA GLU A 42 1.91 -3.46 4.77
C GLU A 42 1.74 -2.52 3.56
N ALA A 43 2.28 -1.30 3.62
CA ALA A 43 2.31 -0.39 2.48
C ALA A 43 3.02 -0.99 1.26
N LYS A 44 4.17 -1.63 1.44
CA LYS A 44 4.87 -2.35 0.35
C LYS A 44 4.07 -3.53 -0.19
N SER A 45 3.30 -4.21 0.66
CA SER A 45 2.40 -5.27 0.22
C SER A 45 1.29 -4.74 -0.69
N LEU A 46 0.75 -3.56 -0.39
CA LEU A 46 -0.22 -2.88 -1.24
C LEU A 46 0.41 -2.52 -2.61
N GLU A 47 1.62 -1.99 -2.64
CA GLU A 47 2.37 -1.71 -3.88
C GLU A 47 2.51 -2.96 -4.76
N ASN A 48 2.89 -4.09 -4.16
CA ASN A 48 2.99 -5.36 -4.88
C ASN A 48 1.61 -5.86 -5.36
N THR A 49 0.56 -5.62 -4.59
CA THR A 49 -0.81 -5.98 -4.97
C THR A 49 -1.26 -5.18 -6.19
N ILE A 50 -0.97 -3.88 -6.24
CA ILE A 50 -1.28 -3.04 -7.40
C ILE A 50 -0.55 -3.54 -8.65
N THR A 51 0.71 -3.92 -8.52
CA THR A 51 1.50 -4.50 -9.62
C THR A 51 0.85 -5.77 -10.16
N LYS A 52 0.47 -6.71 -9.29
CA LYS A 52 -0.20 -7.96 -9.67
C LYS A 52 -1.55 -7.73 -10.34
N ILE A 53 -2.33 -6.76 -9.87
CA ILE A 53 -3.61 -6.40 -10.52
C ILE A 53 -3.36 -5.96 -11.96
N GLY A 54 -2.27 -5.25 -12.24
CA GLY A 54 -1.90 -4.87 -13.59
C GLY A 54 -1.60 -6.08 -14.48
N GLU A 55 -0.85 -7.04 -13.96
CA GLU A 55 -0.54 -8.30 -14.64
C GLU A 55 -1.81 -9.11 -14.93
N ASP A 56 -2.68 -9.22 -13.94
CA ASP A 56 -3.95 -9.96 -14.05
C ASP A 56 -4.91 -9.28 -15.05
N LEU A 57 -5.04 -7.96 -15.01
CA LEU A 57 -5.83 -7.17 -15.96
C LEU A 57 -5.34 -7.40 -17.40
N TYR A 58 -4.04 -7.26 -17.62
CA TYR A 58 -3.45 -7.46 -18.94
C TYR A 58 -3.69 -8.88 -19.45
N THR A 59 -3.48 -9.87 -18.61
CA THR A 59 -3.64 -11.29 -18.98
C THR A 59 -5.11 -11.60 -19.28
N HIS A 60 -6.03 -11.16 -18.42
CA HIS A 60 -7.45 -11.38 -18.58
C HIS A 60 -7.97 -10.72 -19.89
N GLU A 61 -7.71 -9.43 -20.09
CA GLU A 61 -8.17 -8.72 -21.27
C GLU A 61 -7.50 -9.22 -22.56
N SER A 62 -6.24 -9.65 -22.51
CA SER A 62 -5.56 -10.25 -23.67
C SER A 62 -6.14 -11.59 -24.06
N MET A 63 -6.69 -12.37 -23.12
CA MET A 63 -7.33 -13.66 -23.37
C MET A 63 -8.77 -13.50 -23.85
N VAL A 64 -9.53 -12.58 -23.27
CA VAL A 64 -10.92 -12.28 -23.67
C VAL A 64 -10.96 -11.57 -25.01
N GLY A 65 -9.92 -10.85 -25.37
CA GLY A 65 -9.81 -9.98 -26.54
C GLY A 65 -9.73 -10.66 -27.90
N LYS A 66 -10.22 -11.91 -28.05
CA LYS A 66 -10.42 -12.44 -29.40
C LYS A 66 -11.68 -11.93 -30.11
N THR A 67 -12.60 -11.30 -29.36
CA THR A 67 -13.85 -10.73 -29.89
C THR A 67 -14.10 -9.28 -29.51
N ASP A 68 -13.61 -8.82 -28.37
CA ASP A 68 -13.76 -7.42 -27.91
C ASP A 68 -12.54 -7.07 -27.07
N ASP A 69 -11.55 -6.39 -27.66
CA ASP A 69 -10.34 -5.96 -26.95
C ASP A 69 -10.77 -5.10 -25.74
N GLY A 70 -10.53 -5.58 -24.52
CA GLY A 70 -10.76 -4.80 -23.30
C GLY A 70 -10.10 -3.41 -23.38
N TYR A 71 -10.71 -2.40 -22.77
CA TYR A 71 -10.27 -1.01 -22.91
C TYR A 71 -8.81 -0.80 -22.53
N PHE A 72 -8.37 -1.42 -21.44
CA PHE A 72 -6.98 -1.33 -20.97
C PHE A 72 -6.00 -1.95 -21.98
N TYR A 73 -6.25 -3.17 -22.45
CA TYR A 73 -5.40 -3.87 -23.40
C TYR A 73 -5.32 -3.16 -24.75
N LYS A 74 -6.46 -2.67 -25.25
CA LYS A 74 -6.53 -1.86 -26.47
C LYS A 74 -5.69 -0.60 -26.38
N LYS A 75 -5.77 0.09 -25.23
CA LYS A 75 -4.97 1.28 -24.95
C LYS A 75 -3.48 0.96 -24.88
N TYR A 76 -3.11 -0.13 -24.20
CA TYR A 76 -1.73 -0.63 -24.15
C TYR A 76 -1.19 -0.94 -25.56
N LYS A 77 -1.97 -1.61 -26.40
CA LYS A 77 -1.55 -1.93 -27.78
C LYS A 77 -1.24 -0.69 -28.61
N SER A 78 -1.97 0.39 -28.39
CA SER A 78 -1.78 1.67 -29.11
C SER A 78 -0.52 2.45 -28.68
N LEU A 79 0.21 2.00 -27.65
CA LEU A 79 1.45 2.63 -27.20
C LEU A 79 2.61 2.33 -28.14
N ASN A 80 3.55 3.27 -28.24
CA ASN A 80 4.88 3.03 -28.79
C ASN A 80 5.81 2.45 -27.72
N SER A 81 6.92 1.82 -28.12
CA SER A 81 7.95 1.39 -27.18
C SER A 81 8.47 2.57 -26.37
N GLY A 82 8.54 2.38 -25.04
CA GLY A 82 8.93 3.44 -24.10
C GLY A 82 7.76 4.27 -23.53
N GLU A 83 6.58 4.29 -24.18
CA GLU A 83 5.40 4.97 -23.63
C GLU A 83 4.76 4.16 -22.50
N SER A 84 4.02 4.85 -21.64
CA SER A 84 3.30 4.24 -20.52
C SER A 84 1.88 4.75 -20.40
N ILE A 85 1.02 3.92 -19.82
CA ILE A 85 -0.31 4.29 -19.33
C ILE A 85 -0.34 4.11 -17.82
N TYR A 86 -1.24 4.82 -17.16
CA TYR A 86 -1.44 4.68 -15.73
C TYR A 86 -2.92 4.62 -15.34
N ILE A 87 -3.18 3.95 -14.23
CA ILE A 87 -4.51 3.84 -13.64
C ILE A 87 -4.38 4.24 -12.18
N SER A 88 -5.10 5.26 -11.75
CA SER A 88 -5.05 5.69 -10.34
C SER A 88 -5.60 4.61 -9.40
N LEU A 89 -5.09 4.56 -8.17
CA LEU A 89 -5.52 3.65 -7.13
C LEU A 89 -7.03 3.80 -6.84
N THR A 90 -7.53 5.03 -6.86
CA THR A 90 -8.94 5.35 -6.71
C THR A 90 -9.80 4.69 -7.80
N LYS A 91 -9.35 4.70 -9.05
CA LYS A 91 -10.06 4.04 -10.16
C LYS A 91 -10.06 2.52 -10.02
N LEU A 92 -8.93 1.93 -9.60
CA LEU A 92 -8.85 0.49 -9.31
C LEU A 92 -9.81 0.09 -8.17
N ALA A 93 -9.93 0.91 -7.14
CA ALA A 93 -10.87 0.68 -6.04
C ALA A 93 -12.34 0.82 -6.51
N ASN A 94 -12.67 1.87 -7.25
CA ASN A 94 -14.03 2.08 -7.78
C ASN A 94 -14.47 0.99 -8.75
N ALA A 95 -13.53 0.43 -9.52
CA ALA A 95 -13.78 -0.69 -10.40
C ALA A 95 -13.80 -2.07 -9.68
N GLY A 96 -13.57 -2.09 -8.37
CA GLY A 96 -13.65 -3.31 -7.54
C GLY A 96 -12.42 -4.21 -7.57
N TYR A 97 -11.32 -3.78 -8.21
CA TYR A 97 -10.06 -4.55 -8.22
C TYR A 97 -9.33 -4.50 -6.88
N ILE A 98 -9.54 -3.45 -6.09
CA ILE A 98 -9.01 -3.30 -4.74
C ILE A 98 -10.16 -2.91 -3.80
N LYS A 99 -10.21 -3.50 -2.61
CA LYS A 99 -11.17 -3.08 -1.58
C LYS A 99 -10.79 -1.70 -1.06
N SER A 100 -11.76 -0.82 -0.88
CA SER A 100 -11.54 0.54 -0.35
C SER A 100 -10.82 0.55 1.01
N ASP A 101 -11.09 -0.45 1.86
CA ASP A 101 -10.41 -0.58 3.16
C ASP A 101 -8.93 -0.93 3.01
N SER A 102 -8.53 -1.60 1.91
CA SER A 102 -7.14 -1.99 1.66
C SER A 102 -6.24 -0.82 1.27
N ILE A 103 -6.81 0.33 0.92
CA ILE A 103 -6.06 1.56 0.63
C ILE A 103 -5.93 2.48 1.86
N ALA A 104 -6.45 2.07 3.01
CA ALA A 104 -6.28 2.81 4.26
C ALA A 104 -4.77 2.91 4.60
N ASN A 105 -4.37 4.07 5.13
CA ASN A 105 -2.99 4.22 5.59
C ASN A 105 -2.75 3.35 6.84
N PRO A 106 -1.80 2.40 6.81
CA PRO A 106 -1.51 1.52 7.96
C PRO A 106 -1.11 2.27 9.24
N SER A 107 -0.70 3.53 9.14
CA SER A 107 -0.44 4.38 10.32
C SER A 107 -1.72 4.87 11.01
N GLY A 108 -2.88 4.68 10.40
CA GLY A 108 -4.19 5.10 10.92
C GLY A 108 -4.61 6.53 10.52
N ASN A 109 -3.81 7.23 9.73
CA ASN A 109 -4.08 8.61 9.33
C ASN A 109 -4.37 8.71 7.82
N GLY A 110 -5.65 8.70 7.44
CA GLY A 110 -6.10 8.88 6.06
C GLY A 110 -5.91 7.65 5.17
N THR A 111 -5.87 7.88 3.87
CA THR A 111 -5.71 6.86 2.83
C THR A 111 -4.40 7.03 2.10
N CYS A 112 -3.83 5.92 1.64
CA CYS A 112 -2.73 5.94 0.69
C CYS A 112 -3.26 6.37 -0.69
N LYS A 113 -2.44 7.10 -1.43
CA LYS A 113 -2.69 7.43 -2.83
C LYS A 113 -1.72 6.67 -3.71
N GLY A 114 -2.02 6.54 -4.98
CA GLY A 114 -1.13 5.83 -5.87
C GLY A 114 -1.72 5.55 -7.24
N TYR A 115 -0.94 4.87 -8.04
CA TYR A 115 -1.32 4.45 -9.39
C TYR A 115 -0.56 3.19 -9.81
N LEU A 116 -1.16 2.44 -10.71
CA LEU A 116 -0.51 1.41 -11.50
C LEU A 116 0.08 2.07 -12.75
N SER A 117 1.36 1.89 -13.00
CA SER A 117 2.01 2.24 -14.26
C SER A 117 2.25 0.98 -15.08
N VAL A 118 1.94 1.05 -16.38
CA VAL A 118 2.21 0.00 -17.34
C VAL A 118 2.97 0.58 -18.51
N LYS A 119 4.23 0.21 -18.64
CA LYS A 119 5.13 0.67 -19.67
C LYS A 119 5.26 -0.38 -20.77
N LYS A 120 5.17 0.05 -22.04
CA LYS A 120 5.48 -0.82 -23.17
C LYS A 120 6.99 -0.86 -23.39
N THR A 121 7.55 -2.05 -23.32
CA THR A 121 8.97 -2.30 -23.62
C THR A 121 9.08 -3.24 -24.82
N ASP A 122 10.27 -3.37 -25.38
CA ASP A 122 10.53 -4.28 -26.49
C ASP A 122 10.36 -5.75 -26.10
N GLU A 123 10.50 -6.06 -24.81
CA GLU A 123 10.30 -7.41 -24.24
C GLU A 123 8.84 -7.68 -23.84
N GLY A 124 7.97 -6.65 -23.84
CA GLY A 124 6.56 -6.75 -23.44
C GLY A 124 6.15 -5.71 -22.40
N PRO A 125 5.01 -5.90 -21.71
CA PRO A 125 4.53 -4.98 -20.69
C PRO A 125 5.37 -5.06 -19.41
N SER A 126 5.71 -3.90 -18.84
CA SER A 126 6.32 -3.78 -17.53
C SER A 126 5.34 -3.09 -16.59
N PHE A 127 4.97 -3.78 -15.52
CA PHE A 127 3.99 -3.31 -14.51
C PHE A 127 4.71 -2.81 -13.27
N LYS A 128 4.27 -1.69 -12.73
CA LYS A 128 4.78 -1.16 -11.47
C LYS A 128 3.68 -0.44 -10.70
N GLY A 129 3.43 -0.87 -9.47
CA GLY A 129 2.63 -0.15 -8.51
C GLY A 129 3.43 1.00 -7.91
N HIS A 130 2.78 2.13 -7.73
CA HIS A 130 3.33 3.30 -7.05
C HIS A 130 2.36 3.70 -5.96
N ILE A 131 2.84 3.88 -4.73
CA ILE A 131 2.02 4.33 -3.61
C ILE A 131 2.71 5.42 -2.79
N CYS A 132 1.90 6.26 -2.19
CA CYS A 132 2.29 7.23 -1.18
C CYS A 132 1.30 7.15 -0.02
N CYS A 133 1.79 6.72 1.14
CA CYS A 133 1.04 6.70 2.40
C CYS A 133 1.55 7.84 3.27
N PRO A 134 0.74 8.86 3.60
CA PRO A 134 1.16 10.04 4.34
C PRO A 134 1.91 9.70 5.62
N ASN A 135 3.07 10.36 5.84
CA ASN A 135 3.93 10.18 7.01
C ASN A 135 4.44 8.75 7.26
N LEU A 136 4.31 7.85 6.30
CA LEU A 136 4.69 6.46 6.47
C LEU A 136 5.64 5.96 5.40
N TYR A 137 5.22 5.97 4.14
CA TYR A 137 5.91 5.32 3.04
C TYR A 137 5.55 5.94 1.69
N THR A 138 6.53 6.02 0.79
CA THR A 138 6.34 6.31 -0.62
C THR A 138 7.27 5.42 -1.45
N THR A 139 6.81 4.98 -2.61
CA THR A 139 7.60 4.17 -3.55
C THR A 139 8.87 4.92 -4.01
N ASP A 140 8.72 6.19 -4.30
CA ASP A 140 9.82 7.08 -4.67
C ASP A 140 10.16 7.92 -3.44
N ASN A 141 11.23 7.59 -2.74
CA ASN A 141 11.63 8.10 -1.41
C ASN A 141 11.70 9.64 -1.25
N GLU A 142 11.46 10.41 -2.31
CA GLU A 142 11.61 11.87 -2.35
C GLU A 142 10.30 12.64 -2.14
N ILE A 143 9.13 11.96 -2.12
CA ILE A 143 7.84 12.65 -2.04
C ILE A 143 7.32 12.62 -0.61
N THR A 144 7.25 13.78 0.02
CA THR A 144 6.64 13.96 1.35
C THR A 144 5.15 14.32 1.29
N ASP A 145 4.69 14.88 0.17
CA ASP A 145 3.30 15.27 -0.06
C ASP A 145 2.60 14.30 -0.99
N CYS A 146 1.71 13.48 -0.42
CA CYS A 146 0.91 12.51 -1.16
C CYS A 146 -0.32 13.12 -1.86
N SER A 147 -0.58 14.40 -1.75
CA SER A 147 -1.81 15.04 -2.25
C SER A 147 -1.98 14.92 -3.77
N ARG A 148 -0.89 14.83 -4.51
CA ARG A 148 -0.83 14.73 -5.98
C ARG A 148 -0.34 13.38 -6.50
N PHE A 149 -0.28 12.36 -5.66
CA PHE A 149 0.30 11.06 -6.01
C PHE A 149 -0.67 10.10 -6.73
N ASP A 150 -1.78 10.60 -7.24
CA ASP A 150 -2.71 9.81 -8.06
C ASP A 150 -2.37 9.83 -9.55
N GLU A 151 -1.36 10.62 -9.94
CA GLU A 151 -0.92 10.78 -11.33
C GLU A 151 0.61 10.79 -11.41
N PRO A 152 1.21 10.13 -12.40
CA PRO A 152 2.65 10.26 -12.64
C PRO A 152 2.98 11.67 -13.09
N GLY A 153 4.11 12.20 -12.63
CA GLY A 153 4.64 13.49 -13.09
C GLY A 153 5.16 13.47 -14.53
N ASP A 154 5.15 12.32 -15.20
CA ASP A 154 5.63 12.17 -16.57
C ASP A 154 4.54 12.56 -17.58
N VAL A 155 4.87 13.55 -18.42
CA VAL A 155 3.99 14.07 -19.50
C VAL A 155 3.66 13.04 -20.59
N ASN A 156 4.44 11.96 -20.69
CA ASN A 156 4.22 10.88 -21.66
C ASN A 156 3.26 9.80 -21.15
N SER A 157 2.82 9.88 -19.90
CA SER A 157 1.89 8.92 -19.32
C SER A 157 0.44 9.29 -19.65
N ARG A 158 -0.34 8.32 -20.13
CA ARG A 158 -1.76 8.49 -20.46
C ARG A 158 -2.63 7.85 -19.42
N ASN A 159 -3.56 8.63 -18.87
CA ASN A 159 -4.54 8.12 -17.91
C ASN A 159 -5.55 7.20 -18.60
N VAL A 160 -5.82 6.05 -17.99
CA VAL A 160 -6.81 5.08 -18.48
C VAL A 160 -8.03 5.09 -17.57
N ASN A 161 -9.21 5.13 -18.18
CA ASN A 161 -10.47 5.01 -17.47
C ASN A 161 -10.99 3.57 -17.63
N LEU A 162 -11.22 2.87 -16.51
CA LEU A 162 -11.69 1.47 -16.52
C LEU A 162 -13.21 1.35 -16.68
N THR A 163 -13.94 2.47 -16.64
CA THR A 163 -15.41 2.52 -16.68
C THR A 163 -15.99 2.91 -18.03
N GLU A 164 -15.16 3.23 -19.01
CA GLU A 164 -15.62 3.46 -20.39
C GLU A 164 -15.68 2.10 -21.11
N GLN A 165 -16.82 1.49 -21.04
CA GLN A 165 -17.25 0.38 -21.93
C GLN A 165 -17.98 0.94 -23.15
#